data_d949f31e05fa0d3680ab0f7c5f921dc8
#
_entry.id   d949f31e05fa0d3680ab0f7c5f921dc8
#
_cell.length_a   1.000
_cell.length_b   1.000
_cell.length_c   1.000
_cell.angle_alpha   90.00
_cell.angle_beta   90.00
_cell.angle_gamma   90.00
#
_symmetry.space_group_name_H-M   'P 1'
#
loop_
_entity.id
_entity.type
_entity.pdbx_description
1 polymer ?
#
loop_
_entity_poly.entity_id
_entity_poly.type
_entity_poly.pdbx_seq_one_letter_code
_entity_poly.pdbx_strand_id
1 'polypeptide(L)'
;MSENPKPAINISSEISNNHGHPFHPMEPSPIMSIENLDTKDEIKGDLKKNTVAIYKDHTELVDIPQDIKKSTIAGTTFMITNICLGTTIFTFAVRAKRFGLIWMLFFCFVVAIINYWSIMRCVYASSRCHLNDYSEIAEKFLGRKMRVLLNFILIIYSYASLMCFIALIFPLFGRFIQSGFYRNEYRDYEHFFDEKWGKSYIKFPFFIALAFGLSLICLIKDINKLNFSAYIGVAACGYALIVVMVQCNDYYHYYKDNIYKEDDDSTHVNWINLGDAFTKDLVFFKGIANLIFAYACQSGIFPIYAGFKFQENGLKKMRIGTILGTIFTTVLHIISIVCGFLTDPITPEDLIIYRKNKGSGRDLAMVLARLFVSISLIFTVPGYYFPLRLSVMNSFTGGKLTNTFNILFTFISIFVCAIISAVYDKILNYLNYIGFISVFISFLYPALMNVYSSGKKVTYWKNLLDILLAVIMCLIGLVACVATIIDDVTG
;
A
#
# COMPACT_ATOMS: atom_id res chain seq x y z
N MET A 1 -8.90 70.15 24.51
CA MET A 1 -9.67 69.07 23.87
C MET A 1 -9.03 67.77 24.26
N SER A 2 -9.70 67.07 25.13
CA SER A 2 -9.25 65.92 25.87
C SER A 2 -9.65 64.63 25.14
N GLU A 3 -8.70 63.81 24.82
CA GLU A 3 -8.96 62.41 24.41
C GLU A 3 -8.77 61.47 25.59
N ASN A 4 -9.82 60.73 25.91
CA ASN A 4 -9.85 59.70 26.94
C ASN A 4 -9.14 58.39 26.48
N PRO A 5 -8.30 57.77 27.30
CA PRO A 5 -7.80 56.46 27.01
C PRO A 5 -8.76 55.35 27.49
N LYS A 6 -8.92 54.31 26.66
CA LYS A 6 -9.66 53.07 26.99
C LYS A 6 -8.90 52.21 27.99
N PRO A 7 -9.57 51.48 28.89
CA PRO A 7 -8.93 50.70 29.90
C PRO A 7 -8.36 49.37 29.33
N ALA A 8 -7.13 49.03 29.80
CA ALA A 8 -6.50 47.75 29.54
C ALA A 8 -7.15 46.67 30.40
N ILE A 9 -7.50 45.53 29.75
CA ILE A 9 -7.98 44.33 30.44
C ILE A 9 -6.76 43.52 30.84
N ASN A 10 -6.55 43.45 32.13
CA ASN A 10 -5.55 42.59 32.81
C ASN A 10 -6.11 41.16 32.89
N ILE A 11 -5.49 40.21 32.21
CA ILE A 11 -5.76 38.79 32.42
C ILE A 11 -4.56 38.20 33.23
N SER A 12 -4.72 38.20 34.52
CA SER A 12 -3.84 37.51 35.46
C SER A 12 -4.45 36.13 35.74
N SER A 13 -3.67 35.07 35.43
CA SER A 13 -3.50 33.78 36.13
C SER A 13 -4.67 33.20 36.95
N GLU A 14 -5.28 32.17 36.46
CA GLU A 14 -5.75 31.06 37.30
C GLU A 14 -5.35 29.72 36.65
N ILE A 15 -4.25 29.15 37.13
CA ILE A 15 -3.89 27.75 36.99
C ILE A 15 -4.69 27.02 38.07
N SER A 16 -5.80 26.43 37.73
CA SER A 16 -6.52 25.50 38.60
C SER A 16 -6.24 24.09 38.17
N ASN A 17 -5.55 23.35 39.04
CA ASN A 17 -5.44 21.89 39.05
C ASN A 17 -6.84 21.25 38.95
N ASN A 18 -7.06 20.45 37.94
CA ASN A 18 -8.20 19.54 37.90
C ASN A 18 -7.73 18.11 37.70
N HIS A 19 -7.62 17.42 38.85
CA HIS A 19 -7.52 15.96 38.93
C HIS A 19 -8.80 15.31 38.48
N GLY A 20 -8.66 14.30 37.61
CA GLY A 20 -9.44 13.06 37.59
C GLY A 20 -10.97 13.20 37.48
N HIS A 21 -11.51 13.27 36.25
CA HIS A 21 -12.88 12.86 36.00
C HIS A 21 -12.91 11.52 35.28
N PRO A 22 -13.71 10.53 35.76
CA PRO A 22 -13.89 9.27 35.06
C PRO A 22 -14.68 9.49 33.78
N PHE A 23 -14.22 8.85 32.69
CA PHE A 23 -14.89 8.81 31.40
C PHE A 23 -16.32 8.27 31.56
N HIS A 24 -17.32 9.13 31.38
CA HIS A 24 -18.68 8.70 31.11
C HIS A 24 -18.79 8.30 29.63
N PRO A 25 -19.32 7.10 29.32
CA PRO A 25 -19.62 6.72 27.95
C PRO A 25 -20.76 7.61 27.42
N MET A 26 -20.49 8.33 26.32
CA MET A 26 -21.55 9.03 25.58
C MET A 26 -22.56 8.00 25.05
N GLU A 27 -23.81 8.15 25.42
CA GLU A 27 -24.93 7.40 24.83
C GLU A 27 -24.99 7.68 23.32
N PRO A 28 -25.28 6.67 22.49
CA PRO A 28 -25.45 6.88 21.06
C PRO A 28 -26.73 7.71 20.85
N SER A 29 -26.58 8.94 20.32
CA SER A 29 -27.69 9.74 19.88
C SER A 29 -28.55 8.98 18.84
N PRO A 30 -29.89 9.00 18.94
CA PRO A 30 -30.75 8.30 18.00
C PRO A 30 -30.60 8.88 16.61
N ILE A 31 -30.44 7.99 15.63
CA ILE A 31 -30.48 8.33 14.19
C ILE A 31 -31.93 8.77 13.92
N MET A 32 -32.14 10.06 13.84
CA MET A 32 -33.42 10.59 13.33
C MET A 32 -33.50 10.29 11.83
N SER A 33 -34.45 9.46 11.46
CA SER A 33 -34.91 9.27 10.09
C SER A 33 -35.43 10.59 9.53
N ILE A 34 -34.93 10.96 8.33
CA ILE A 34 -35.26 12.19 7.58
C ILE A 34 -36.67 12.07 6.95
N GLU A 35 -37.64 11.53 7.68
CA GLU A 35 -38.97 11.30 7.10
C GLU A 35 -40.06 12.32 7.48
N ASN A 36 -39.76 13.32 8.32
CA ASN A 36 -40.77 14.32 8.69
C ASN A 36 -40.19 15.75 8.68
N LEU A 37 -39.98 16.31 7.52
CA LEU A 37 -39.91 17.74 7.32
C LEU A 37 -40.73 18.12 6.07
N ASP A 38 -42.07 18.02 6.22
CA ASP A 38 -43.01 18.74 5.39
C ASP A 38 -43.06 20.23 5.85
N THR A 39 -42.11 21.00 5.34
CA THR A 39 -42.25 22.44 5.19
C THR A 39 -41.73 22.84 3.80
N LYS A 40 -42.49 22.42 2.81
CA LYS A 40 -42.51 23.08 1.51
C LYS A 40 -43.26 24.41 1.73
N ASP A 41 -42.56 25.46 1.48
CA ASP A 41 -42.95 26.78 1.00
C ASP A 41 -42.27 27.87 1.85
N GLU A 42 -41.26 28.46 1.29
CA GLU A 42 -40.66 29.78 1.54
C GLU A 42 -39.12 29.84 1.49
N ILE A 43 -38.42 29.05 0.67
CA ILE A 43 -37.07 29.44 0.22
C ILE A 43 -36.92 29.11 -1.29
N LYS A 44 -37.69 29.81 -2.11
CA LYS A 44 -37.49 29.93 -3.56
C LYS A 44 -37.05 31.34 -3.88
N GLY A 45 -35.81 31.64 -3.64
CA GLY A 45 -35.15 32.86 -4.05
C GLY A 45 -33.69 32.80 -3.62
N ASP A 46 -32.79 32.65 -4.56
CA ASP A 46 -31.34 32.82 -4.40
C ASP A 46 -30.49 31.67 -3.77
N LEU A 47 -30.78 30.43 -4.02
CA LEU A 47 -29.80 29.37 -3.80
C LEU A 47 -29.44 28.65 -5.13
N LYS A 48 -28.92 29.38 -6.10
CA LYS A 48 -28.12 28.86 -7.20
C LYS A 48 -26.66 28.96 -6.82
N LYS A 49 -26.19 28.08 -5.93
CA LYS A 49 -24.78 27.61 -5.84
C LYS A 49 -24.74 26.41 -4.90
N ASN A 50 -24.52 25.27 -5.46
CA ASN A 50 -24.19 23.92 -4.98
C ASN A 50 -23.54 23.80 -3.59
N THR A 51 -24.18 24.19 -2.52
CA THR A 51 -23.72 23.96 -1.15
C THR A 51 -24.66 22.95 -0.50
N VAL A 52 -24.16 21.75 -0.18
CA VAL A 52 -24.89 20.80 0.64
C VAL A 52 -24.50 21.05 2.09
N ALA A 53 -25.38 21.62 2.87
CA ALA A 53 -25.18 21.88 4.29
C ALA A 53 -25.54 20.65 5.12
N ILE A 54 -24.63 20.21 5.98
CA ILE A 54 -24.88 19.16 6.98
C ILE A 54 -24.82 19.79 8.36
N TYR A 55 -25.88 19.62 9.14
CA TYR A 55 -25.93 20.04 10.54
C TYR A 55 -25.00 19.19 11.40
N LYS A 56 -24.05 19.81 12.05
CA LYS A 56 -23.23 19.23 13.11
C LYS A 56 -23.64 19.88 14.44
N ASP A 57 -24.21 19.07 15.32
CA ASP A 57 -24.62 19.50 16.68
C ASP A 57 -25.17 20.95 16.78
N HIS A 58 -26.39 21.10 16.34
CA HIS A 58 -27.33 22.23 16.59
C HIS A 58 -26.87 23.69 16.33
N THR A 59 -25.63 23.99 15.88
CA THR A 59 -25.21 25.40 15.76
C THR A 59 -24.28 25.79 14.62
N GLU A 60 -23.69 24.87 13.84
CA GLU A 60 -22.80 25.28 12.74
C GLU A 60 -23.06 24.53 11.42
N LEU A 61 -23.35 25.29 10.37
CA LEU A 61 -23.33 24.84 8.97
C LEU A 61 -21.88 24.59 8.56
N VAL A 62 -21.55 23.32 8.32
CA VAL A 62 -20.23 22.98 7.77
C VAL A 62 -20.29 23.09 6.24
N ASP A 63 -19.65 24.09 5.68
CA ASP A 63 -19.42 24.18 4.24
C ASP A 63 -18.63 22.98 3.75
N ILE A 64 -19.25 22.14 2.91
CA ILE A 64 -18.57 21.03 2.27
C ILE A 64 -17.73 21.62 1.13
N PRO A 65 -16.41 21.44 1.12
CA PRO A 65 -15.60 21.84 -0.01
C PRO A 65 -16.15 21.26 -1.31
N GLN A 66 -16.52 22.11 -2.27
CA GLN A 66 -17.10 21.73 -3.57
C GLN A 66 -16.19 20.80 -4.40
N ASP A 67 -14.92 20.66 -4.01
CA ASP A 67 -13.87 19.94 -4.75
C ASP A 67 -13.73 18.45 -4.39
N ILE A 68 -14.53 17.91 -3.46
CA ILE A 68 -14.46 16.46 -3.16
C ILE A 68 -15.11 15.68 -4.32
N LYS A 69 -14.28 15.22 -5.27
CA LYS A 69 -14.74 14.33 -6.33
C LYS A 69 -15.43 13.10 -5.71
N LYS A 70 -16.67 12.86 -6.15
CA LYS A 70 -17.44 11.69 -5.73
C LYS A 70 -16.69 10.41 -6.14
N SER A 71 -16.37 9.55 -5.18
CA SER A 71 -15.83 8.22 -5.47
C SER A 71 -16.89 7.32 -6.10
N THR A 72 -16.47 6.43 -6.98
CA THR A 72 -17.32 5.40 -7.60
C THR A 72 -16.90 4.01 -7.14
N ILE A 73 -17.80 3.04 -7.21
CA ILE A 73 -17.50 1.64 -6.86
C ILE A 73 -16.35 1.12 -7.74
N ALA A 74 -16.42 1.35 -9.05
CA ALA A 74 -15.35 0.96 -9.98
C ALA A 74 -14.01 1.66 -9.66
N GLY A 75 -14.03 2.99 -9.44
CA GLY A 75 -12.83 3.72 -9.04
C GLY A 75 -12.19 3.16 -7.77
N THR A 76 -12.99 2.85 -6.76
CA THR A 76 -12.53 2.23 -5.51
C THR A 76 -11.93 0.85 -5.75
N THR A 77 -12.59 0.01 -6.56
CA THR A 77 -12.08 -1.31 -6.94
C THR A 77 -10.68 -1.19 -7.55
N PHE A 78 -10.52 -0.35 -8.56
CA PHE A 78 -9.23 -0.17 -9.23
C PHE A 78 -8.17 0.49 -8.34
N MET A 79 -8.54 1.44 -7.49
CA MET A 79 -7.58 2.06 -6.56
C MET A 79 -7.06 1.06 -5.53
N ILE A 80 -7.94 0.28 -4.90
CA ILE A 80 -7.53 -0.77 -3.96
C ILE A 80 -6.65 -1.79 -4.66
N THR A 81 -7.06 -2.26 -5.84
CA THR A 81 -6.29 -3.20 -6.64
C THR A 81 -4.90 -2.64 -6.99
N ASN A 82 -4.80 -1.40 -7.45
CA ASN A 82 -3.52 -0.79 -7.80
C ASN A 82 -2.56 -0.68 -6.62
N ILE A 83 -3.06 -0.29 -5.44
CA ILE A 83 -2.23 -0.23 -4.23
C ILE A 83 -1.73 -1.63 -3.85
N CYS A 84 -2.58 -2.65 -3.97
CA CYS A 84 -2.24 -4.02 -3.62
C CYS A 84 -1.39 -4.74 -4.69
N LEU A 85 -1.43 -4.32 -5.95
CA LEU A 85 -0.68 -5.00 -7.01
C LEU A 85 0.83 -4.77 -6.95
N GLY A 86 1.33 -3.70 -6.40
CA GLY A 86 2.74 -3.38 -6.21
C GLY A 86 3.77 -4.34 -6.84
N THR A 87 4.97 -4.33 -6.33
CA THR A 87 6.06 -5.21 -6.81
C THR A 87 5.94 -6.65 -6.36
N THR A 88 5.25 -6.87 -5.25
CA THR A 88 5.14 -8.18 -4.58
C THR A 88 4.48 -9.24 -5.43
N ILE A 89 3.56 -8.86 -6.32
CA ILE A 89 2.87 -9.82 -7.19
C ILE A 89 3.84 -10.63 -8.05
N PHE A 90 4.95 -10.03 -8.47
CA PHE A 90 5.94 -10.69 -9.32
C PHE A 90 6.95 -11.54 -8.54
N THR A 91 6.98 -11.45 -7.20
CA THR A 91 7.87 -12.26 -6.34
C THR A 91 7.23 -13.55 -5.85
N PHE A 92 5.94 -13.74 -6.10
CA PHE A 92 5.21 -14.89 -5.55
C PHE A 92 5.69 -16.25 -6.08
N ALA A 93 6.22 -16.30 -7.30
CA ALA A 93 6.76 -17.53 -7.87
C ALA A 93 7.92 -18.09 -7.03
N VAL A 94 8.92 -17.27 -6.71
CA VAL A 94 10.06 -17.67 -5.88
C VAL A 94 9.64 -18.00 -4.45
N ARG A 95 8.64 -17.31 -3.93
CA ARG A 95 8.09 -17.61 -2.61
C ARG A 95 7.32 -18.93 -2.61
N ALA A 96 6.51 -19.19 -3.64
CA ALA A 96 5.77 -20.46 -3.78
C ALA A 96 6.69 -21.67 -3.89
N LYS A 97 7.87 -21.54 -4.53
CA LYS A 97 8.88 -22.59 -4.55
C LYS A 97 9.35 -22.99 -3.14
N ARG A 98 9.69 -21.97 -2.33
CA ARG A 98 10.23 -22.20 -0.98
C ARG A 98 9.17 -22.62 0.03
N PHE A 99 7.96 -22.09 -0.13
CA PHE A 99 6.84 -22.24 0.80
C PHE A 99 5.92 -23.42 0.47
N GLY A 100 5.92 -23.86 -0.79
CA GLY A 100 4.97 -24.81 -1.35
C GLY A 100 3.76 -24.12 -2.00
N LEU A 101 3.41 -24.54 -3.21
CA LEU A 101 2.35 -23.88 -4.01
C LEU A 101 1.00 -23.88 -3.30
N ILE A 102 0.59 -25.03 -2.74
CA ILE A 102 -0.73 -25.19 -2.10
C ILE A 102 -0.84 -24.30 -0.87
N TRP A 103 0.21 -24.24 -0.05
CA TRP A 103 0.24 -23.37 1.12
C TRP A 103 0.25 -21.90 0.76
N MET A 104 0.97 -21.51 -0.28
CA MET A 104 0.97 -20.15 -0.77
C MET A 104 -0.43 -19.71 -1.23
N LEU A 105 -1.17 -20.56 -1.93
CA LEU A 105 -2.55 -20.32 -2.33
C LEU A 105 -3.49 -20.22 -1.12
N PHE A 106 -3.38 -21.17 -0.18
CA PHE A 106 -4.20 -21.16 1.04
C PHE A 106 -4.03 -19.86 1.83
N PHE A 107 -2.78 -19.45 2.09
CA PHE A 107 -2.52 -18.22 2.83
C PHE A 107 -2.85 -16.96 2.04
N CYS A 108 -2.79 -16.99 0.71
CA CYS A 108 -3.27 -15.90 -0.13
C CYS A 108 -4.76 -15.62 0.13
N PHE A 109 -5.61 -16.67 0.20
CA PHE A 109 -7.02 -16.51 0.56
C PHE A 109 -7.23 -16.06 2.00
N VAL A 110 -6.51 -16.65 2.95
CA VAL A 110 -6.62 -16.30 4.37
C VAL A 110 -6.26 -14.82 4.59
N VAL A 111 -5.13 -14.37 4.04
CA VAL A 111 -4.68 -12.97 4.16
C VAL A 111 -5.67 -12.03 3.45
N ALA A 112 -6.22 -12.40 2.29
CA ALA A 112 -7.23 -11.60 1.60
C ALA A 112 -8.48 -11.36 2.47
N ILE A 113 -8.99 -12.40 3.13
CA ILE A 113 -10.16 -12.30 4.03
C ILE A 113 -9.85 -11.41 5.23
N ILE A 114 -8.70 -11.64 5.89
CA ILE A 114 -8.28 -10.84 7.04
C ILE A 114 -8.04 -9.39 6.63
N ASN A 115 -7.48 -9.15 5.46
CA ASN A 115 -7.25 -7.80 4.93
C ASN A 115 -8.57 -7.06 4.65
N TYR A 116 -9.53 -7.70 3.96
CA TYR A 116 -10.86 -7.13 3.77
C TYR A 116 -11.50 -6.73 5.11
N TRP A 117 -11.42 -7.62 6.10
CA TRP A 117 -11.94 -7.37 7.42
C TRP A 117 -11.23 -6.16 8.07
N SER A 118 -9.92 -6.05 7.99
CA SER A 118 -9.14 -4.92 8.49
C SER A 118 -9.51 -3.59 7.81
N ILE A 119 -9.63 -3.57 6.48
CA ILE A 119 -10.08 -2.40 5.73
C ILE A 119 -11.43 -1.91 6.24
N MET A 120 -12.37 -2.83 6.47
CA MET A 120 -13.69 -2.45 6.99
C MET A 120 -13.63 -1.88 8.40
N ARG A 121 -12.64 -2.28 9.24
CA ARG A 121 -12.40 -1.66 10.56
C ARG A 121 -11.94 -0.20 10.42
N CYS A 122 -11.04 0.09 9.47
CA CYS A 122 -10.68 1.47 9.15
C CYS A 122 -11.89 2.32 8.73
N VAL A 123 -12.70 1.78 7.81
CA VAL A 123 -13.90 2.47 7.30
C VAL A 123 -14.92 2.73 8.42
N TYR A 124 -15.17 1.75 9.30
CA TYR A 124 -16.08 1.95 10.43
C TYR A 124 -15.55 2.96 11.44
N ALA A 125 -14.26 2.95 11.76
CA ALA A 125 -13.66 3.94 12.62
C ALA A 125 -13.83 5.35 12.04
N SER A 126 -13.50 5.55 10.74
CA SER A 126 -13.68 6.81 10.04
C SER A 126 -15.15 7.27 9.99
N SER A 127 -16.09 6.34 9.74
CA SER A 127 -17.52 6.66 9.71
C SER A 127 -18.08 7.16 11.04
N ARG A 128 -17.55 6.65 12.17
CA ARG A 128 -17.99 7.03 13.52
C ARG A 128 -17.43 8.38 13.97
N CYS A 129 -16.23 8.76 13.53
CA CYS A 129 -15.61 10.02 13.95
C CYS A 129 -15.67 11.13 12.92
N HIS A 130 -16.12 10.82 11.71
CA HIS A 130 -16.18 11.78 10.61
C HIS A 130 -14.83 12.38 10.19
N LEU A 131 -13.71 11.76 10.53
CA LEU A 131 -12.36 12.13 10.11
C LEU A 131 -11.93 11.32 8.89
N ASN A 132 -10.99 11.86 8.09
CA ASN A 132 -10.52 11.25 6.84
C ASN A 132 -9.00 11.05 6.81
N ASP A 133 -8.31 11.37 7.88
CA ASP A 133 -6.88 11.15 8.05
C ASP A 133 -6.62 10.03 9.06
N TYR A 134 -5.69 9.12 8.72
CA TYR A 134 -5.39 7.96 9.53
C TYR A 134 -4.87 8.35 10.92
N SER A 135 -3.98 9.31 10.95
CA SER A 135 -3.35 9.75 12.19
C SER A 135 -4.30 10.56 13.09
N GLU A 136 -5.21 11.35 12.50
CA GLU A 136 -6.25 12.05 13.27
C GLU A 136 -7.26 11.08 13.90
N ILE A 137 -7.65 10.03 13.16
CA ILE A 137 -8.53 8.98 13.69
C ILE A 137 -7.84 8.22 14.82
N ALA A 138 -6.55 7.91 14.67
CA ALA A 138 -5.75 7.30 15.71
C ALA A 138 -5.64 8.18 16.95
N GLU A 139 -5.43 9.50 16.79
CA GLU A 139 -5.41 10.45 17.91
C GLU A 139 -6.74 10.46 18.67
N LYS A 140 -7.85 10.53 17.94
CA LYS A 140 -9.19 10.61 18.53
C LYS A 140 -9.52 9.40 19.41
N PHE A 141 -9.13 8.19 18.98
CA PHE A 141 -9.48 6.96 19.68
C PHE A 141 -8.38 6.41 20.57
N LEU A 142 -7.11 6.61 20.22
CA LEU A 142 -5.96 6.02 20.91
C LEU A 142 -5.10 7.06 21.63
N GLY A 143 -5.34 8.37 21.35
CA GLY A 143 -4.63 9.48 21.97
C GLY A 143 -3.36 9.91 21.23
N ARG A 144 -2.83 11.07 21.64
CA ARG A 144 -1.71 11.76 20.98
C ARG A 144 -0.43 10.92 20.84
N LYS A 145 -0.10 10.11 21.86
CA LYS A 145 1.11 9.25 21.83
C LYS A 145 1.02 8.23 20.69
N MET A 146 -0.14 7.59 20.52
CA MET A 146 -0.36 6.60 19.46
C MET A 146 -0.40 7.24 18.08
N ARG A 147 -0.89 8.49 17.94
CA ARG A 147 -0.77 9.27 16.70
C ARG A 147 0.68 9.46 16.29
N VAL A 148 1.54 9.90 17.23
CA VAL A 148 2.97 10.14 16.96
C VAL A 148 3.65 8.83 16.54
N LEU A 149 3.37 7.73 17.24
CA LEU A 149 3.89 6.41 16.89
C LEU A 149 3.42 5.95 15.51
N LEU A 150 2.13 6.12 15.19
CA LEU A 150 1.60 5.77 13.87
C LEU A 150 2.27 6.59 12.75
N ASN A 151 2.44 7.90 12.94
CA ASN A 151 3.11 8.74 11.97
C ASN A 151 4.56 8.29 11.72
N PHE A 152 5.28 7.93 12.79
CA PHE A 152 6.63 7.40 12.67
C PHE A 152 6.67 6.08 11.89
N ILE A 153 5.75 5.15 12.19
CA ILE A 153 5.62 3.88 11.45
C ILE A 153 5.27 4.13 9.97
N LEU A 154 4.34 5.05 9.69
CA LEU A 154 3.95 5.41 8.32
C LEU A 154 5.11 6.05 7.54
N ILE A 155 5.94 6.86 8.18
CA ILE A 155 7.14 7.46 7.57
C ILE A 155 8.12 6.35 7.16
N ILE A 156 8.46 5.44 8.08
CA ILE A 156 9.39 4.32 7.79
C ILE A 156 8.83 3.42 6.70
N TYR A 157 7.56 3.03 6.81
CA TYR A 157 6.87 2.20 5.83
C TYR A 157 6.90 2.82 4.43
N SER A 158 6.58 4.12 4.33
CA SER A 158 6.54 4.81 3.05
C SER A 158 7.93 4.95 2.43
N TYR A 159 8.95 5.30 3.22
CA TYR A 159 10.34 5.36 2.72
C TYR A 159 10.84 4.00 2.25
N ALA A 160 10.62 2.94 3.03
CA ALA A 160 11.02 1.59 2.65
C ALA A 160 10.31 1.14 1.35
N SER A 161 9.01 1.42 1.21
CA SER A 161 8.24 1.12 0.00
C SER A 161 8.75 1.90 -1.22
N LEU A 162 9.03 3.20 -1.06
CA LEU A 162 9.60 4.03 -2.12
C LEU A 162 10.96 3.51 -2.58
N MET A 163 11.86 3.17 -1.65
CA MET A 163 13.15 2.59 -1.99
C MET A 163 13.01 1.28 -2.75
N CYS A 164 12.10 0.40 -2.32
CA CYS A 164 11.82 -0.86 -3.01
C CYS A 164 11.35 -0.64 -4.45
N PHE A 165 10.39 0.26 -4.69
CA PHE A 165 9.90 0.55 -6.04
C PHE A 165 10.96 1.17 -6.93
N ILE A 166 11.72 2.14 -6.42
CA ILE A 166 12.79 2.82 -7.17
C ILE A 166 13.90 1.81 -7.51
N ALA A 167 14.29 0.93 -6.58
CA ALA A 167 15.29 -0.11 -6.81
C ALA A 167 14.88 -1.07 -7.93
N LEU A 168 13.59 -1.40 -8.06
CA LEU A 168 13.07 -2.32 -9.07
C LEU A 168 13.01 -1.74 -10.47
N ILE A 169 12.84 -0.44 -10.62
CA ILE A 169 12.72 0.20 -11.94
C ILE A 169 14.02 0.01 -12.75
N PHE A 170 15.18 0.12 -12.12
CA PHE A 170 16.47 0.04 -12.81
C PHE A 170 16.74 -1.33 -13.47
N PRO A 171 16.65 -2.46 -12.77
CA PRO A 171 16.86 -3.77 -13.40
C PRO A 171 15.77 -4.14 -14.40
N LEU A 172 14.51 -3.72 -14.18
CA LEU A 172 13.43 -3.93 -15.14
C LEU A 172 13.69 -3.21 -16.44
N PHE A 173 14.08 -1.95 -16.36
CA PHE A 173 14.39 -1.14 -17.53
C PHE A 173 15.65 -1.66 -18.24
N GLY A 174 16.65 -2.10 -17.49
CA GLY A 174 17.84 -2.75 -18.03
C GLY A 174 17.53 -4.04 -18.80
N ARG A 175 16.67 -4.90 -18.26
CA ARG A 175 16.21 -6.13 -18.94
C ARG A 175 15.33 -5.82 -20.16
N PHE A 176 14.56 -4.74 -20.13
CA PHE A 176 13.86 -4.24 -21.31
C PHE A 176 14.85 -3.83 -22.42
N ILE A 177 15.85 -3.04 -22.10
CA ILE A 177 16.87 -2.58 -23.04
C ILE A 177 17.68 -3.78 -23.59
N GLN A 178 18.18 -4.65 -22.73
CA GLN A 178 18.94 -5.83 -23.12
C GLN A 178 18.13 -6.72 -24.08
N SER A 179 16.92 -7.09 -23.71
CA SER A 179 16.13 -8.01 -24.54
C SER A 179 15.53 -7.36 -25.79
N GLY A 180 15.31 -6.05 -25.77
CA GLY A 180 14.80 -5.31 -26.92
C GLY A 180 15.86 -4.93 -27.95
N PHE A 181 17.03 -4.45 -27.50
CA PHE A 181 18.03 -3.81 -28.35
C PHE A 181 19.36 -4.56 -28.42
N TYR A 182 19.81 -5.16 -27.31
CA TYR A 182 21.16 -5.75 -27.18
C TYR A 182 21.17 -7.27 -27.15
N ARG A 183 20.06 -7.94 -27.47
CA ARG A 183 19.96 -9.40 -27.36
C ARG A 183 20.96 -10.17 -28.23
N ASN A 184 21.31 -9.66 -29.39
CA ASN A 184 22.27 -10.30 -30.29
C ASN A 184 23.70 -10.26 -29.73
N GLU A 185 24.01 -9.23 -28.91
CA GLU A 185 25.29 -8.99 -28.28
C GLU A 185 25.37 -9.65 -26.91
N TYR A 186 24.29 -9.57 -26.12
CA TYR A 186 24.18 -10.10 -24.76
C TYR A 186 22.99 -11.05 -24.63
N ARG A 187 23.24 -12.33 -24.53
CA ARG A 187 22.21 -13.36 -24.33
C ARG A 187 21.64 -13.31 -22.92
N ASP A 188 22.51 -13.14 -21.90
CA ASP A 188 22.16 -13.07 -20.49
C ASP A 188 22.20 -11.65 -19.97
N TYR A 189 21.26 -11.34 -19.04
CA TYR A 189 21.18 -10.02 -18.43
C TYR A 189 22.35 -9.75 -17.48
N GLU A 190 22.83 -10.76 -16.77
CA GLU A 190 23.98 -10.62 -15.85
C GLU A 190 25.22 -10.14 -16.57
N HIS A 191 25.55 -10.73 -17.70
CA HIS A 191 26.67 -10.30 -18.54
C HIS A 191 26.48 -8.87 -19.08
N PHE A 192 25.25 -8.53 -19.54
CA PHE A 192 24.91 -7.17 -19.95
C PHE A 192 25.00 -6.17 -18.80
N PHE A 193 24.57 -6.59 -17.59
CA PHE A 193 24.65 -5.75 -16.41
C PHE A 193 26.10 -5.46 -16.04
N ASP A 194 26.96 -6.47 -15.96
CA ASP A 194 28.35 -6.33 -15.53
C ASP A 194 29.19 -5.54 -16.53
N GLU A 195 28.99 -5.76 -17.81
CA GLU A 195 29.81 -5.10 -18.84
C GLU A 195 29.32 -3.68 -19.20
N LYS A 196 28.02 -3.42 -19.11
CA LYS A 196 27.44 -2.18 -19.64
C LYS A 196 26.49 -1.50 -18.66
N TRP A 197 25.34 -2.13 -18.34
CA TRP A 197 24.23 -1.47 -17.66
C TRP A 197 24.53 -1.13 -16.20
N GLY A 198 25.18 -2.00 -15.45
CA GLY A 198 25.54 -1.82 -14.04
C GLY A 198 26.68 -0.85 -13.77
N LYS A 199 27.37 -0.36 -14.83
CA LYS A 199 28.48 0.58 -14.67
C LYS A 199 28.01 1.89 -14.04
N SER A 200 28.84 2.44 -13.17
CA SER A 200 28.52 3.66 -12.41
C SER A 200 28.12 4.85 -13.28
N TYR A 201 28.74 4.99 -14.46
CA TYR A 201 28.44 6.08 -15.40
C TYR A 201 27.08 5.96 -16.10
N ILE A 202 26.40 4.80 -16.02
CA ILE A 202 25.01 4.60 -16.47
C ILE A 202 24.06 4.59 -15.27
N LYS A 203 24.42 3.84 -14.22
CA LYS A 203 23.59 3.62 -13.04
C LYS A 203 23.25 4.93 -12.34
N PHE A 204 24.23 5.75 -11.99
CA PHE A 204 23.98 6.99 -11.26
C PHE A 204 23.19 8.05 -12.07
N PRO A 205 23.52 8.37 -13.34
CA PRO A 205 22.69 9.28 -14.12
C PRO A 205 21.26 8.79 -14.31
N PHE A 206 21.05 7.48 -14.48
CA PHE A 206 19.70 6.90 -14.55
C PHE A 206 18.89 7.18 -13.27
N PHE A 207 19.48 6.91 -12.09
CA PHE A 207 18.79 7.17 -10.83
C PHE A 207 18.54 8.66 -10.57
N ILE A 208 19.45 9.54 -11.00
CA ILE A 208 19.28 11.00 -10.92
C ILE A 208 18.10 11.44 -11.80
N ALA A 209 18.09 11.00 -13.07
CA ALA A 209 17.01 11.33 -14.00
C ALA A 209 15.66 10.78 -13.52
N LEU A 210 15.65 9.54 -13.03
CA LEU A 210 14.46 8.90 -12.43
C LEU A 210 13.97 9.68 -11.22
N ALA A 211 14.87 10.04 -10.30
CA ALA A 211 14.52 10.82 -9.09
C ALA A 211 13.93 12.18 -9.45
N PHE A 212 14.51 12.87 -10.44
CA PHE A 212 13.97 14.13 -10.91
C PHE A 212 12.55 13.98 -11.47
N GLY A 213 12.34 13.01 -12.39
CA GLY A 213 11.02 12.72 -12.97
C GLY A 213 9.98 12.35 -11.92
N LEU A 214 10.34 11.46 -10.97
CA LEU A 214 9.47 11.06 -9.87
C LEU A 214 9.13 12.23 -8.94
N SER A 215 10.10 13.10 -8.66
CA SER A 215 9.86 14.29 -7.83
C SER A 215 8.81 15.20 -8.45
N LEU A 216 8.85 15.42 -9.78
CA LEU A 216 7.84 16.23 -10.47
C LEU A 216 6.44 15.62 -10.36
N ILE A 217 6.31 14.30 -10.51
CA ILE A 217 5.02 13.61 -10.38
C ILE A 217 4.53 13.67 -8.92
N CYS A 218 5.41 13.50 -7.94
CA CYS A 218 5.09 13.54 -6.51
C CYS A 218 4.72 14.95 -5.98
N LEU A 219 5.00 16.02 -6.73
CA LEU A 219 4.52 17.37 -6.40
C LEU A 219 3.00 17.53 -6.54
N ILE A 220 2.33 16.61 -7.23
CA ILE A 220 0.86 16.62 -7.34
C ILE A 220 0.26 16.47 -5.95
N LYS A 221 -0.52 17.48 -5.53
CA LYS A 221 -1.10 17.54 -4.18
C LYS A 221 -2.40 16.77 -4.03
N ASP A 222 -3.11 16.56 -5.12
CA ASP A 222 -4.44 15.97 -5.13
C ASP A 222 -4.38 14.49 -5.55
N ILE A 223 -4.70 13.60 -4.60
CA ILE A 223 -4.71 12.15 -4.82
C ILE A 223 -5.76 11.73 -5.89
N ASN A 224 -6.84 12.51 -6.04
CA ASN A 224 -7.87 12.20 -7.04
C ASN A 224 -7.39 12.38 -8.49
N LYS A 225 -6.36 13.21 -8.70
CA LYS A 225 -5.70 13.32 -10.01
C LYS A 225 -4.87 12.09 -10.35
N LEU A 226 -4.51 11.29 -9.34
CA LEU A 226 -3.78 10.03 -9.49
C LEU A 226 -4.69 8.83 -9.83
N ASN A 227 -6.02 8.99 -9.85
CA ASN A 227 -6.93 7.91 -10.23
C ASN A 227 -6.62 7.36 -11.63
N PHE A 228 -6.21 8.22 -12.56
CA PHE A 228 -5.80 7.79 -13.90
C PHE A 228 -4.55 6.90 -13.87
N SER A 229 -3.60 7.19 -12.99
CA SER A 229 -2.41 6.35 -12.79
C SER A 229 -2.75 4.95 -12.29
N ALA A 230 -3.79 4.82 -11.44
CA ALA A 230 -4.24 3.53 -10.97
C ALA A 230 -4.78 2.63 -12.09
N TYR A 231 -5.52 3.20 -13.05
CA TYR A 231 -5.99 2.43 -14.22
C TYR A 231 -4.81 1.96 -15.09
N ILE A 232 -3.83 2.84 -15.34
CA ILE A 232 -2.62 2.48 -16.09
C ILE A 232 -1.83 1.40 -15.35
N GLY A 233 -1.65 1.55 -14.03
CA GLY A 233 -0.93 0.58 -13.21
C GLY A 233 -1.55 -0.81 -13.25
N VAL A 234 -2.87 -0.90 -13.04
CA VAL A 234 -3.59 -2.18 -13.10
C VAL A 234 -3.55 -2.78 -14.51
N ALA A 235 -3.71 -1.97 -15.55
CA ALA A 235 -3.65 -2.44 -16.93
C ALA A 235 -2.25 -2.98 -17.30
N ALA A 236 -1.19 -2.28 -16.88
CA ALA A 236 0.19 -2.67 -17.12
C ALA A 236 0.57 -3.98 -16.40
N CYS A 237 0.21 -4.10 -15.11
CA CYS A 237 0.40 -5.34 -14.36
C CYS A 237 -0.47 -6.48 -14.95
N GLY A 238 -1.71 -6.19 -15.30
CA GLY A 238 -2.61 -7.15 -15.94
C GLY A 238 -2.04 -7.68 -17.25
N TYR A 239 -1.50 -6.82 -18.11
CA TYR A 239 -0.81 -7.24 -19.34
C TYR A 239 0.36 -8.18 -19.05
N ALA A 240 1.23 -7.82 -18.09
CA ALA A 240 2.36 -8.67 -17.72
C ALA A 240 1.92 -10.06 -17.22
N LEU A 241 0.86 -10.13 -16.41
CA LEU A 241 0.30 -11.39 -15.93
C LEU A 241 -0.35 -12.22 -17.05
N ILE A 242 -1.03 -11.57 -18.01
CA ILE A 242 -1.59 -12.24 -19.20
C ILE A 242 -0.45 -12.86 -20.03
N VAL A 243 0.65 -12.14 -20.24
CA VAL A 243 1.83 -12.68 -20.93
C VAL A 243 2.41 -13.89 -20.20
N VAL A 244 2.57 -13.80 -18.86
CA VAL A 244 3.03 -14.94 -18.05
C VAL A 244 2.07 -16.12 -18.16
N MET A 245 0.77 -15.89 -18.09
CA MET A 245 -0.26 -16.92 -18.16
C MET A 245 -0.28 -17.63 -19.53
N VAL A 246 -0.30 -16.86 -20.61
CA VAL A 246 -0.34 -17.41 -21.98
C VAL A 246 0.91 -18.22 -22.30
N GLN A 247 2.07 -17.76 -21.84
CA GLN A 247 3.34 -18.40 -22.12
C GLN A 247 3.75 -19.47 -21.09
N CYS A 248 2.96 -19.66 -20.02
CA CYS A 248 3.28 -20.55 -18.90
C CYS A 248 3.61 -21.97 -19.36
N ASN A 249 2.73 -22.58 -20.18
CA ASN A 249 2.89 -23.94 -20.68
C ASN A 249 4.14 -24.12 -21.54
N ASP A 250 4.39 -23.17 -22.44
CA ASP A 250 5.55 -23.21 -23.34
C ASP A 250 6.88 -23.13 -22.56
N TYR A 251 6.92 -22.28 -21.53
CA TYR A 251 8.10 -22.14 -20.69
C TYR A 251 8.30 -23.36 -19.79
N TYR A 252 7.24 -23.94 -19.25
CA TYR A 252 7.32 -25.19 -18.47
C TYR A 252 7.97 -26.33 -19.28
N HIS A 253 7.51 -26.56 -20.52
CA HIS A 253 8.10 -27.57 -21.39
C HIS A 253 9.54 -27.24 -21.77
N TYR A 254 9.84 -25.97 -22.07
CA TYR A 254 11.20 -25.54 -22.40
C TYR A 254 12.18 -25.80 -21.23
N TYR A 255 11.83 -25.47 -20.02
CA TYR A 255 12.68 -25.73 -18.85
C TYR A 255 12.81 -27.21 -18.58
N LYS A 256 11.71 -27.97 -18.68
CA LYS A 256 11.72 -29.42 -18.50
C LYS A 256 12.67 -30.10 -19.49
N ASP A 257 12.63 -29.74 -20.76
CA ASP A 257 13.39 -30.39 -21.81
C ASP A 257 14.87 -29.98 -21.87
N ASN A 258 15.20 -28.75 -21.45
CA ASN A 258 16.54 -28.18 -21.65
C ASN A 258 17.36 -27.99 -20.36
N ILE A 259 16.72 -27.89 -19.21
CA ILE A 259 17.39 -27.51 -17.96
C ILE A 259 17.31 -28.65 -16.93
N TYR A 260 16.17 -29.36 -16.87
CA TYR A 260 15.98 -30.45 -15.93
C TYR A 260 16.45 -31.75 -16.52
N LYS A 261 17.66 -32.17 -16.17
CA LYS A 261 18.13 -33.53 -16.49
C LYS A 261 17.50 -34.51 -15.50
N GLU A 262 17.00 -35.64 -16.00
CA GLU A 262 16.20 -36.65 -15.27
C GLU A 262 16.86 -37.28 -14.03
N ASP A 263 18.17 -37.10 -13.83
CA ASP A 263 18.93 -37.87 -12.83
C ASP A 263 19.35 -37.10 -11.56
N ASP A 264 18.81 -35.89 -11.33
CA ASP A 264 19.20 -35.10 -10.17
C ASP A 264 18.05 -34.97 -9.16
N ASP A 265 18.26 -35.47 -7.94
CA ASP A 265 17.31 -35.37 -6.81
C ASP A 265 16.91 -33.92 -6.48
N SER A 266 17.66 -32.95 -7.00
CA SER A 266 17.35 -31.50 -6.90
C SER A 266 16.17 -31.05 -7.76
N THR A 267 15.68 -31.94 -8.66
CA THR A 267 14.62 -31.61 -9.65
C THR A 267 13.18 -31.80 -9.14
N HIS A 268 13.00 -32.21 -7.87
CA HIS A 268 11.66 -32.39 -7.31
C HIS A 268 10.90 -31.06 -7.14
N VAL A 269 9.73 -30.98 -7.77
CA VAL A 269 8.82 -29.83 -7.62
C VAL A 269 8.17 -29.83 -6.24
N ASN A 270 8.37 -28.78 -5.48
CA ASN A 270 7.83 -28.65 -4.14
C ASN A 270 6.34 -28.20 -4.16
N TRP A 271 5.43 -29.17 -4.27
CA TRP A 271 3.99 -28.88 -4.22
C TRP A 271 3.47 -28.62 -2.80
N ILE A 272 3.93 -29.39 -1.83
CA ILE A 272 3.45 -29.39 -0.44
C ILE A 272 4.63 -29.63 0.50
N ASN A 273 5.57 -28.75 0.58
CA ASN A 273 6.64 -28.93 1.56
C ASN A 273 6.50 -27.93 2.70
N LEU A 274 5.85 -28.33 3.80
CA LEU A 274 5.74 -27.52 5.00
C LEU A 274 6.91 -27.76 5.98
N GLY A 275 7.52 -28.93 5.94
CA GLY A 275 8.59 -29.32 6.86
C GLY A 275 9.81 -28.41 6.73
N ASP A 276 10.32 -28.24 5.53
CA ASP A 276 11.48 -27.37 5.27
C ASP A 276 11.16 -25.89 5.49
N ALA A 277 9.93 -25.48 5.21
CA ALA A 277 9.50 -24.08 5.40
C ALA A 277 9.55 -23.62 6.86
N PHE A 278 9.33 -24.54 7.82
CA PHE A 278 9.42 -24.25 9.25
C PHE A 278 10.84 -24.42 9.83
N THR A 279 11.62 -25.34 9.29
CA THR A 279 12.92 -25.73 9.86
C THR A 279 14.10 -25.03 9.22
N LYS A 280 14.02 -24.71 7.93
CA LYS A 280 15.06 -23.97 7.20
C LYS A 280 14.65 -22.51 7.00
N ASP A 281 15.41 -21.59 7.56
CA ASP A 281 15.37 -20.13 7.29
C ASP A 281 14.02 -19.43 7.60
N LEU A 282 13.10 -20.11 8.30
CA LEU A 282 11.78 -19.58 8.64
C LEU A 282 11.03 -18.96 7.43
N VAL A 283 11.22 -19.56 6.24
CA VAL A 283 10.68 -19.10 4.95
C VAL A 283 9.16 -18.96 4.99
N PHE A 284 8.49 -19.79 5.78
CA PHE A 284 7.06 -19.71 6.03
C PHE A 284 6.61 -18.30 6.47
N PHE A 285 7.25 -17.76 7.50
CA PHE A 285 6.89 -16.44 8.04
C PHE A 285 7.22 -15.30 7.07
N LYS A 286 8.34 -15.43 6.33
CA LYS A 286 8.73 -14.47 5.28
C LYS A 286 7.70 -14.45 4.13
N GLY A 287 7.19 -15.63 3.75
CA GLY A 287 6.14 -15.76 2.73
C GLY A 287 4.84 -15.09 3.13
N ILE A 288 4.38 -15.29 4.37
CA ILE A 288 3.16 -14.64 4.89
C ILE A 288 3.38 -13.12 5.04
N ALA A 289 4.52 -12.65 5.53
CA ALA A 289 4.81 -11.22 5.63
C ALA A 289 4.77 -10.54 4.26
N ASN A 290 5.27 -11.21 3.23
CA ASN A 290 5.20 -10.72 1.85
C ASN A 290 3.75 -10.65 1.33
N LEU A 291 2.92 -11.65 1.64
CA LEU A 291 1.48 -11.60 1.34
C LEU A 291 0.78 -10.47 2.09
N ILE A 292 1.11 -10.24 3.36
CA ILE A 292 0.56 -9.13 4.14
C ILE A 292 0.86 -7.79 3.46
N PHE A 293 2.12 -7.57 3.06
CA PHE A 293 2.49 -6.36 2.35
C PHE A 293 1.77 -6.23 1.01
N ALA A 294 1.61 -7.33 0.27
CA ALA A 294 0.90 -7.34 -1.01
C ALA A 294 -0.57 -6.89 -0.92
N TYR A 295 -1.20 -7.07 0.23
CA TYR A 295 -2.56 -6.61 0.50
C TYR A 295 -2.64 -5.29 1.29
N ALA A 296 -1.51 -4.72 1.71
CA ALA A 296 -1.47 -3.54 2.57
C ALA A 296 -1.91 -2.27 1.81
N CYS A 297 -3.15 -1.85 2.01
CA CYS A 297 -3.71 -0.65 1.39
C CYS A 297 -4.38 0.31 2.40
N GLN A 298 -4.31 0.02 3.71
CA GLN A 298 -5.07 0.72 4.75
C GLN A 298 -4.75 2.21 4.81
N SER A 299 -3.50 2.61 4.57
CA SER A 299 -3.12 4.03 4.54
C SER A 299 -3.81 4.83 3.44
N GLY A 300 -4.17 4.18 2.32
CA GLY A 300 -4.89 4.78 1.19
C GLY A 300 -6.43 4.72 1.30
N ILE A 301 -6.98 3.98 2.27
CA ILE A 301 -8.43 3.75 2.36
C ILE A 301 -9.21 4.99 2.80
N PHE A 302 -8.64 5.79 3.70
CA PHE A 302 -9.34 6.96 4.24
C PHE A 302 -9.64 8.04 3.19
N PRO A 303 -8.69 8.43 2.32
CA PRO A 303 -8.99 9.34 1.20
C PRO A 303 -10.01 8.77 0.22
N ILE A 304 -10.00 7.45 -0.03
CA ILE A 304 -10.98 6.79 -0.90
C ILE A 304 -12.37 6.87 -0.28
N TYR A 305 -12.50 6.57 1.03
CA TYR A 305 -13.77 6.62 1.74
C TYR A 305 -14.31 8.05 1.87
N ALA A 306 -13.44 9.06 1.98
CA ALA A 306 -13.85 10.45 2.03
C ALA A 306 -14.76 10.85 0.85
N GLY A 307 -14.50 10.32 -0.36
CA GLY A 307 -15.33 10.55 -1.53
C GLY A 307 -16.72 9.87 -1.50
N PHE A 308 -16.97 8.94 -0.57
CA PHE A 308 -18.29 8.33 -0.36
C PHE A 308 -19.07 8.91 0.82
N LYS A 309 -18.41 9.58 1.74
CA LYS A 309 -18.96 9.99 3.04
C LYS A 309 -20.25 10.78 2.94
N PHE A 310 -20.36 11.62 1.91
CA PHE A 310 -21.53 12.48 1.65
C PHE A 310 -22.45 11.93 0.55
N GLN A 311 -22.26 10.68 0.16
CA GLN A 311 -23.13 10.00 -0.80
C GLN A 311 -24.20 9.18 -0.10
N GLU A 312 -25.39 9.14 -0.69
CA GLU A 312 -26.40 8.19 -0.30
C GLU A 312 -25.86 6.75 -0.33
N ASN A 313 -26.04 6.01 0.75
CA ASN A 313 -25.51 4.65 0.93
C ASN A 313 -23.95 4.56 0.77
N GLY A 314 -23.20 5.63 1.11
CA GLY A 314 -21.77 5.68 0.91
C GLY A 314 -21.00 4.53 1.55
N LEU A 315 -21.37 4.12 2.77
CA LEU A 315 -20.78 2.98 3.46
C LEU A 315 -21.03 1.65 2.72
N LYS A 316 -22.23 1.45 2.16
CA LYS A 316 -22.59 0.27 1.37
C LYS A 316 -21.79 0.24 0.06
N LYS A 317 -21.69 1.40 -0.63
CA LYS A 317 -20.88 1.54 -1.86
C LYS A 317 -19.41 1.24 -1.60
N MET A 318 -18.85 1.79 -0.51
CA MET A 318 -17.48 1.51 -0.09
C MET A 318 -17.25 0.02 0.19
N ARG A 319 -18.18 -0.64 0.92
CA ARG A 319 -18.12 -2.07 1.18
C ARG A 319 -18.07 -2.88 -0.12
N ILE A 320 -18.97 -2.60 -1.07
CA ILE A 320 -19.00 -3.29 -2.38
C ILE A 320 -17.70 -3.08 -3.13
N GLY A 321 -17.20 -1.83 -3.23
CA GLY A 321 -15.94 -1.52 -3.88
C GLY A 321 -14.74 -2.23 -3.25
N THR A 322 -14.73 -2.35 -1.91
CA THR A 322 -13.68 -3.08 -1.19
C THR A 322 -13.76 -4.59 -1.45
N ILE A 323 -14.94 -5.19 -1.45
CA ILE A 323 -15.13 -6.63 -1.77
C ILE A 323 -14.62 -6.90 -3.19
N LEU A 324 -15.10 -6.12 -4.18
CA LEU A 324 -14.70 -6.29 -5.57
C LEU A 324 -13.19 -6.07 -5.75
N GLY A 325 -12.62 -5.04 -5.12
CA GLY A 325 -11.17 -4.78 -5.16
C GLY A 325 -10.36 -5.93 -4.57
N THR A 326 -10.76 -6.45 -3.41
CA THR A 326 -10.09 -7.59 -2.78
C THR A 326 -10.19 -8.86 -3.63
N ILE A 327 -11.36 -9.17 -4.19
CA ILE A 327 -11.55 -10.34 -5.07
C ILE A 327 -10.69 -10.19 -6.32
N PHE A 328 -10.74 -9.04 -7.00
CA PHE A 328 -9.97 -8.81 -8.21
C PHE A 328 -8.47 -8.90 -7.99
N THR A 329 -7.97 -8.29 -6.91
CA THR A 329 -6.58 -8.41 -6.47
C THR A 329 -6.20 -9.86 -6.20
N THR A 330 -7.04 -10.61 -5.49
CA THR A 330 -6.77 -12.02 -5.16
C THR A 330 -6.69 -12.90 -6.40
N VAL A 331 -7.56 -12.68 -7.38
CA VAL A 331 -7.50 -13.39 -8.67
C VAL A 331 -6.17 -13.13 -9.38
N LEU A 332 -5.73 -11.88 -9.43
CA LEU A 332 -4.44 -11.53 -10.05
C LEU A 332 -3.25 -12.15 -9.28
N HIS A 333 -3.31 -12.18 -7.95
CA HIS A 333 -2.30 -12.85 -7.12
C HIS A 333 -2.28 -14.36 -7.39
N ILE A 334 -3.43 -15.03 -7.49
CA ILE A 334 -3.52 -16.46 -7.81
C ILE A 334 -2.90 -16.74 -9.17
N ILE A 335 -3.21 -15.94 -10.20
CA ILE A 335 -2.61 -16.07 -11.54
C ILE A 335 -1.07 -15.97 -11.43
N SER A 336 -0.57 -14.98 -10.70
CA SER A 336 0.87 -14.82 -10.50
C SER A 336 1.51 -15.99 -9.76
N ILE A 337 0.86 -16.47 -8.68
CA ILE A 337 1.36 -17.62 -7.90
C ILE A 337 1.42 -18.88 -8.78
N VAL A 338 0.31 -19.23 -9.43
CA VAL A 338 0.19 -20.48 -10.18
C VAL A 338 1.01 -20.43 -11.46
N CYS A 339 0.75 -19.45 -12.34
CA CYS A 339 1.42 -19.38 -13.63
C CYS A 339 2.90 -19.01 -13.48
N GLY A 340 3.23 -18.19 -12.49
CA GLY A 340 4.62 -17.86 -12.19
C GLY A 340 5.41 -19.07 -11.69
N PHE A 341 4.85 -19.84 -10.76
CA PHE A 341 5.45 -21.05 -10.25
C PHE A 341 5.60 -22.13 -11.34
N LEU A 342 4.55 -22.38 -12.12
CA LEU A 342 4.55 -23.37 -13.19
C LEU A 342 5.51 -23.03 -14.34
N THR A 343 5.79 -21.76 -14.56
CA THR A 343 6.74 -21.32 -15.60
C THR A 343 8.15 -21.86 -15.32
N ASP A 344 8.64 -21.78 -14.08
CA ASP A 344 9.93 -22.30 -13.64
C ASP A 344 9.82 -22.77 -12.19
N PRO A 345 9.39 -24.02 -11.97
CA PRO A 345 9.16 -24.52 -10.62
C PRO A 345 10.43 -24.86 -9.84
N ILE A 346 11.58 -24.98 -10.49
CA ILE A 346 12.83 -25.41 -9.87
C ILE A 346 13.77 -24.23 -9.59
N THR A 347 13.98 -23.34 -10.55
CA THR A 347 14.88 -22.19 -10.41
C THR A 347 14.19 -20.85 -10.73
N PRO A 348 13.09 -20.51 -10.04
CA PRO A 348 12.39 -19.28 -10.35
C PRO A 348 13.27 -18.07 -10.02
N GLU A 349 13.31 -17.13 -10.94
CA GLU A 349 13.93 -15.83 -10.73
C GLU A 349 13.22 -15.07 -9.59
N ASP A 350 13.91 -14.14 -8.93
CA ASP A 350 13.34 -13.31 -7.85
C ASP A 350 12.03 -12.64 -8.23
N LEU A 351 11.93 -12.24 -9.49
CA LEU A 351 10.71 -11.71 -10.09
C LEU A 351 10.40 -12.49 -11.37
N ILE A 352 9.17 -12.99 -11.50
CA ILE A 352 8.76 -13.76 -12.68
C ILE A 352 8.99 -13.03 -14.02
N ILE A 353 8.94 -11.70 -14.02
CA ILE A 353 9.23 -10.88 -15.20
C ILE A 353 10.74 -10.82 -15.55
N TYR A 354 11.62 -11.34 -14.67
CA TYR A 354 13.07 -11.47 -14.92
C TYR A 354 13.40 -12.76 -15.67
N ARG A 355 12.45 -13.69 -15.81
CA ARG A 355 12.70 -14.97 -16.45
C ARG A 355 13.48 -14.83 -17.76
N LYS A 356 14.40 -15.77 -17.99
CA LYS A 356 15.21 -15.83 -19.21
C LYS A 356 14.32 -16.08 -20.43
N ASN A 357 14.68 -15.52 -21.57
CA ASN A 357 13.92 -15.76 -22.80
C ASN A 357 14.17 -17.18 -23.31
N LYS A 358 13.11 -17.80 -23.83
CA LYS A 358 13.15 -19.11 -24.47
C LYS A 358 13.95 -19.04 -25.78
N GLY A 359 15.02 -19.84 -25.90
CA GLY A 359 15.81 -19.99 -27.12
C GLY A 359 16.45 -18.70 -27.67
N SER A 360 16.70 -18.67 -28.98
CA SER A 360 17.32 -17.53 -29.67
C SER A 360 16.33 -16.42 -30.10
N GLY A 361 15.03 -16.69 -30.07
CA GLY A 361 13.99 -15.74 -30.49
C GLY A 361 13.79 -14.55 -29.54
N ARG A 362 13.26 -13.42 -30.03
CA ARG A 362 12.84 -12.29 -29.18
C ARG A 362 11.44 -12.55 -28.65
N ASP A 363 11.28 -12.53 -27.33
CA ASP A 363 9.96 -12.54 -26.69
C ASP A 363 9.46 -11.09 -26.54
N LEU A 364 8.90 -10.57 -27.64
CA LEU A 364 8.41 -9.18 -27.70
C LEU A 364 7.34 -8.92 -26.62
N ALA A 365 6.47 -9.89 -26.34
CA ALA A 365 5.43 -9.74 -25.35
C ALA A 365 6.02 -9.53 -23.94
N MET A 366 7.04 -10.30 -23.56
CA MET A 366 7.73 -10.12 -22.28
C MET A 366 8.59 -8.85 -22.25
N VAL A 367 9.20 -8.45 -23.37
CA VAL A 367 9.92 -7.17 -23.48
C VAL A 367 8.99 -6.00 -23.18
N LEU A 368 7.80 -5.99 -23.78
CA LEU A 368 6.78 -4.97 -23.51
C LEU A 368 6.23 -5.05 -22.07
N ALA A 369 6.08 -6.26 -21.51
CA ALA A 369 5.66 -6.44 -20.12
C ALA A 369 6.65 -5.78 -19.14
N ARG A 370 7.96 -5.92 -19.34
CA ARG A 370 8.99 -5.27 -18.55
C ARG A 370 8.89 -3.75 -18.60
N LEU A 371 8.65 -3.20 -19.79
CA LEU A 371 8.47 -1.75 -19.96
C LEU A 371 7.20 -1.27 -19.23
N PHE A 372 6.07 -1.94 -19.44
CA PHE A 372 4.79 -1.54 -18.83
C PHE A 372 4.83 -1.64 -17.32
N VAL A 373 5.45 -2.70 -16.76
CA VAL A 373 5.63 -2.80 -15.31
C VAL A 373 6.53 -1.69 -14.78
N SER A 374 7.62 -1.33 -15.48
CA SER A 374 8.46 -0.19 -15.08
C SER A 374 7.65 1.12 -15.05
N ILE A 375 6.81 1.36 -16.06
CA ILE A 375 5.90 2.50 -16.11
C ILE A 375 4.89 2.45 -14.96
N SER A 376 4.30 1.28 -14.70
CA SER A 376 3.38 1.09 -13.58
C SER A 376 4.00 1.47 -12.24
N LEU A 377 5.25 1.04 -11.99
CA LEU A 377 5.98 1.38 -10.77
C LEU A 377 6.20 2.89 -10.62
N ILE A 378 6.55 3.59 -11.71
CA ILE A 378 6.68 5.05 -11.72
C ILE A 378 5.38 5.71 -11.25
N PHE A 379 4.23 5.24 -11.73
CA PHE A 379 2.93 5.78 -11.34
C PHE A 379 2.43 5.31 -9.96
N THR A 380 3.02 4.25 -9.39
CA THR A 380 2.69 3.76 -8.05
C THR A 380 3.41 4.57 -6.96
N VAL A 381 4.62 5.08 -7.24
CA VAL A 381 5.43 5.87 -6.31
C VAL A 381 4.67 7.02 -5.64
N PRO A 382 3.91 7.87 -6.36
CA PRO A 382 3.13 8.95 -5.73
C PRO A 382 2.10 8.47 -4.71
N GLY A 383 1.52 7.27 -4.90
CA GLY A 383 0.57 6.67 -3.96
C GLY A 383 1.17 6.38 -2.59
N TYR A 384 2.45 6.00 -2.53
CA TYR A 384 3.20 5.78 -1.29
C TYR A 384 3.86 7.06 -0.77
N TYR A 385 4.18 7.99 -1.65
CA TYR A 385 4.72 9.29 -1.25
C TYR A 385 3.65 10.19 -0.56
N PHE A 386 2.39 10.08 -0.96
CA PHE A 386 1.32 10.88 -0.37
C PHE A 386 1.13 10.66 1.15
N PRO A 387 1.03 9.43 1.66
CA PRO A 387 1.01 9.16 3.11
C PRO A 387 2.28 9.66 3.83
N LEU A 388 3.45 9.51 3.23
CA LEU A 388 4.71 10.03 3.76
C LEU A 388 4.62 11.54 4.00
N ARG A 389 4.22 12.28 2.97
CA ARG A 389 4.06 13.73 3.04
C ARG A 389 3.08 14.14 4.14
N LEU A 390 1.91 13.49 4.22
CA LEU A 390 0.91 13.77 5.26
C LEU A 390 1.45 13.50 6.66
N SER A 391 2.12 12.37 6.86
CA SER A 391 2.66 11.99 8.17
C SER A 391 3.74 12.95 8.65
N VAL A 392 4.61 13.43 7.74
CA VAL A 392 5.63 14.43 8.05
C VAL A 392 4.99 15.79 8.36
N MET A 393 4.01 16.21 7.57
CA MET A 393 3.26 17.45 7.82
C MET A 393 2.61 17.43 9.19
N ASN A 394 1.89 16.36 9.51
CA ASN A 394 1.18 16.22 10.78
C ASN A 394 2.13 16.18 11.98
N SER A 395 3.37 15.69 11.78
CA SER A 395 4.36 15.57 12.85
C SER A 395 5.15 16.86 13.09
N PHE A 396 5.54 17.58 12.04
CA PHE A 396 6.51 18.67 12.13
C PHE A 396 5.95 20.07 11.87
N THR A 397 4.90 20.23 11.06
CA THR A 397 4.40 21.55 10.65
C THR A 397 3.01 21.88 11.18
N GLY A 398 2.42 21.01 12.02
CA GLY A 398 1.05 21.22 12.51
C GLY A 398 -0.01 21.30 11.41
N GLY A 399 0.22 20.62 10.29
CA GLY A 399 -0.71 20.55 9.15
C GLY A 399 -0.59 21.70 8.14
N LYS A 400 0.26 22.70 8.37
CA LYS A 400 0.45 23.83 7.44
C LYS A 400 1.65 23.57 6.52
N LEU A 401 1.41 23.46 5.23
CA LEU A 401 2.44 23.25 4.22
C LEU A 401 2.71 24.54 3.43
N THR A 402 3.90 25.10 3.56
CA THR A 402 4.36 26.11 2.61
C THR A 402 4.75 25.44 1.29
N ASN A 403 4.51 26.11 0.17
CA ASN A 403 4.85 25.56 -1.15
C ASN A 403 6.35 25.24 -1.26
N THR A 404 7.20 26.11 -0.72
CA THR A 404 8.66 25.93 -0.72
C THR A 404 9.07 24.68 0.06
N PHE A 405 8.52 24.47 1.26
CA PHE A 405 8.80 23.26 2.04
C PHE A 405 8.34 22.01 1.31
N ASN A 406 7.16 22.02 0.69
CA ASN A 406 6.65 20.87 -0.06
C ASN A 406 7.59 20.49 -1.22
N ILE A 407 8.05 21.50 -2.00
CA ILE A 407 8.97 21.25 -3.12
C ILE A 407 10.29 20.67 -2.60
N LEU A 408 10.91 21.36 -1.64
CA LEU A 408 12.21 20.95 -1.09
C LEU A 408 12.15 19.56 -0.47
N PHE A 409 11.15 19.29 0.35
CA PHE A 409 10.94 18.00 1.00
C PHE A 409 10.73 16.89 -0.04
N THR A 410 9.95 17.13 -1.11
CA THR A 410 9.72 16.14 -2.17
C THR A 410 11.02 15.76 -2.86
N PHE A 411 11.79 16.75 -3.30
CA PHE A 411 13.06 16.49 -3.97
C PHE A 411 14.05 15.77 -3.04
N ILE A 412 14.28 16.25 -1.84
CA ILE A 412 15.19 15.62 -0.88
C ILE A 412 14.77 14.17 -0.62
N SER A 413 13.51 13.92 -0.31
CA SER A 413 13.01 12.57 0.01
C SER A 413 13.21 11.58 -1.14
N ILE A 414 12.82 11.97 -2.36
CA ILE A 414 12.94 11.09 -3.53
C ILE A 414 14.41 10.86 -3.91
N PHE A 415 15.26 11.91 -3.86
CA PHE A 415 16.69 11.75 -4.14
C PHE A 415 17.40 10.87 -3.12
N VAL A 416 17.08 11.00 -1.84
CA VAL A 416 17.62 10.10 -0.78
C VAL A 416 17.21 8.65 -1.06
N CYS A 417 15.94 8.39 -1.37
CA CYS A 417 15.48 7.05 -1.74
C CYS A 417 16.23 6.52 -2.97
N ALA A 418 16.43 7.34 -4.01
CA ALA A 418 17.11 6.93 -5.23
C ALA A 418 18.60 6.61 -4.99
N ILE A 419 19.31 7.41 -4.17
CA ILE A 419 20.71 7.16 -3.82
C ILE A 419 20.83 5.84 -3.03
N ILE A 420 19.98 5.62 -2.03
CA ILE A 420 20.00 4.37 -1.25
C ILE A 420 19.69 3.18 -2.15
N SER A 421 18.68 3.28 -3.03
CA SER A 421 18.32 2.23 -3.99
C SER A 421 19.41 1.95 -5.03
N ALA A 422 20.25 2.94 -5.35
CA ALA A 422 21.39 2.73 -6.23
C ALA A 422 22.52 1.93 -5.58
N VAL A 423 22.64 1.98 -4.26
CA VAL A 423 23.71 1.29 -3.50
C VAL A 423 23.28 -0.10 -3.04
N TYR A 424 22.03 -0.23 -2.56
CA TYR A 424 21.50 -1.47 -2.01
C TYR A 424 20.43 -2.05 -2.94
N ASP A 425 20.64 -3.27 -3.46
CA ASP A 425 19.83 -3.92 -4.50
C ASP A 425 19.12 -5.21 -4.06
N LYS A 426 19.26 -5.64 -2.78
CA LYS A 426 18.61 -6.85 -2.24
C LYS A 426 17.09 -6.65 -2.06
N ILE A 427 16.32 -6.71 -3.15
CA ILE A 427 14.89 -6.39 -3.22
C ILE A 427 14.03 -7.27 -2.32
N LEU A 428 14.32 -8.57 -2.26
CA LEU A 428 13.54 -9.52 -1.44
C LEU A 428 13.62 -9.20 0.06
N ASN A 429 14.75 -8.68 0.53
CA ASN A 429 14.93 -8.28 1.92
C ASN A 429 14.15 -7.01 2.24
N TYR A 430 14.14 -6.02 1.33
CA TYR A 430 13.23 -4.86 1.45
C TYR A 430 11.78 -5.29 1.67
N LEU A 431 11.28 -6.23 0.85
CA LEU A 431 9.90 -6.70 0.94
C LEU A 431 9.59 -7.38 2.28
N ASN A 432 10.53 -8.13 2.86
CA ASN A 432 10.36 -8.77 4.16
C ASN A 432 10.26 -7.72 5.29
N TYR A 433 11.16 -6.71 5.29
CA TYR A 433 11.13 -5.64 6.29
C TYR A 433 9.87 -4.78 6.19
N ILE A 434 9.46 -4.44 4.95
CA ILE A 434 8.22 -3.69 4.72
C ILE A 434 7.01 -4.54 5.15
N GLY A 435 7.05 -5.85 4.90
CA GLY A 435 6.03 -6.80 5.34
C GLY A 435 5.81 -6.74 6.86
N PHE A 436 6.90 -6.74 7.64
CA PHE A 436 6.82 -6.57 9.10
C PHE A 436 6.19 -5.23 9.51
N ILE A 437 6.67 -4.13 8.92
CA ILE A 437 6.16 -2.80 9.27
C ILE A 437 4.68 -2.66 8.86
N SER A 438 4.30 -3.23 7.73
CA SER A 438 2.92 -3.17 7.22
C SER A 438 1.89 -3.82 8.14
N VAL A 439 2.30 -4.80 8.95
CA VAL A 439 1.41 -5.47 9.93
C VAL A 439 0.83 -4.49 10.94
N PHE A 440 1.63 -3.55 11.43
CA PHE A 440 1.16 -2.53 12.37
C PHE A 440 0.09 -1.65 11.73
N ILE A 441 0.34 -1.17 10.51
CA ILE A 441 -0.58 -0.30 9.77
C ILE A 441 -1.82 -1.06 9.34
N SER A 442 -1.67 -2.32 8.91
CA SER A 442 -2.75 -3.08 8.30
C SER A 442 -3.63 -3.82 9.31
N PHE A 443 -3.12 -4.17 10.48
CA PHE A 443 -3.89 -4.99 11.43
C PHE A 443 -3.96 -4.39 12.83
N LEU A 444 -2.83 -3.96 13.42
CA LEU A 444 -2.82 -3.50 14.80
C LEU A 444 -3.64 -2.22 14.98
N TYR A 445 -3.31 -1.18 14.23
CA TYR A 445 -4.02 0.10 14.34
C TYR A 445 -5.50 0.01 13.96
N PRO A 446 -5.91 -0.65 12.86
CA PRO A 446 -7.32 -0.85 12.54
C PRO A 446 -8.11 -1.59 13.64
N ALA A 447 -7.52 -2.65 14.22
CA ALA A 447 -8.14 -3.39 15.32
C ALA A 447 -8.33 -2.49 16.55
N LEU A 448 -7.28 -1.80 17.00
CA LEU A 448 -7.34 -0.90 18.15
C LEU A 448 -8.36 0.24 17.92
N MET A 449 -8.30 0.91 16.78
CA MET A 449 -9.26 1.98 16.45
C MET A 449 -10.71 1.48 16.44
N ASN A 450 -10.95 0.27 15.89
CA ASN A 450 -12.31 -0.30 15.91
C ASN A 450 -12.78 -0.62 17.32
N VAL A 451 -11.92 -1.22 18.15
CA VAL A 451 -12.24 -1.57 19.54
C VAL A 451 -12.63 -0.31 20.32
N TYR A 452 -11.79 0.70 20.30
CA TYR A 452 -12.02 1.94 21.05
C TYR A 452 -13.15 2.79 20.47
N SER A 453 -13.37 2.76 19.14
CA SER A 453 -14.49 3.48 18.52
C SER A 453 -15.83 2.78 18.68
N SER A 454 -15.87 1.49 19.03
CA SER A 454 -17.09 0.70 19.08
C SER A 454 -18.01 1.05 20.27
N GLY A 455 -17.48 1.74 21.29
CA GLY A 455 -18.20 2.00 22.56
C GLY A 455 -18.50 0.75 23.38
N LYS A 456 -18.08 -0.44 22.93
CA LYS A 456 -18.28 -1.71 23.61
C LYS A 456 -17.07 -2.08 24.44
N LYS A 457 -17.28 -2.84 25.53
CA LYS A 457 -16.17 -3.34 26.37
C LYS A 457 -15.17 -4.12 25.51
N VAL A 458 -13.90 -4.06 25.87
CA VAL A 458 -12.80 -4.80 25.19
C VAL A 458 -13.08 -6.31 25.20
N THR A 459 -13.68 -6.83 26.26
CA THR A 459 -14.07 -8.23 26.42
C THR A 459 -15.26 -8.68 25.54
N TYR A 460 -15.87 -7.77 24.78
CA TYR A 460 -16.88 -8.15 23.81
C TYR A 460 -16.23 -9.04 22.72
N TRP A 461 -16.83 -10.20 22.45
CA TRP A 461 -16.20 -11.25 21.64
C TRP A 461 -15.67 -10.79 20.27
N LYS A 462 -16.35 -9.84 19.61
CA LYS A 462 -15.86 -9.27 18.32
C LYS A 462 -14.62 -8.40 18.51
N ASN A 463 -14.56 -7.63 19.59
CA ASN A 463 -13.38 -6.81 19.90
C ASN A 463 -12.20 -7.70 20.29
N LEU A 464 -12.45 -8.78 21.03
CA LEU A 464 -11.44 -9.77 21.40
C LEU A 464 -10.88 -10.47 20.16
N LEU A 465 -11.74 -10.82 19.19
CA LEU A 465 -11.31 -11.40 17.91
C LEU A 465 -10.44 -10.42 17.12
N ASP A 466 -10.81 -9.13 17.09
CA ASP A 466 -10.03 -8.08 16.42
C ASP A 466 -8.61 -8.00 17.00
N ILE A 467 -8.48 -8.02 18.33
CA ILE A 467 -7.19 -7.96 19.03
C ILE A 467 -6.40 -9.25 18.79
N LEU A 468 -7.04 -10.41 18.93
CA LEU A 468 -6.38 -11.71 18.76
C LEU A 468 -5.77 -11.84 17.34
N LEU A 469 -6.53 -11.50 16.31
CA LEU A 469 -6.05 -11.52 14.93
C LEU A 469 -4.89 -10.54 14.72
N ALA A 470 -4.99 -9.32 15.26
CA ALA A 470 -3.92 -8.34 15.17
C ALA A 470 -2.64 -8.83 15.87
N VAL A 471 -2.74 -9.44 17.05
CA VAL A 471 -1.59 -10.00 17.79
C VAL A 471 -0.95 -11.15 17.01
N ILE A 472 -1.74 -12.09 16.48
CA ILE A 472 -1.23 -13.20 15.67
C ILE A 472 -0.46 -12.67 14.45
N MET A 473 -1.03 -11.70 13.74
CA MET A 473 -0.37 -11.11 12.57
C MET A 473 0.92 -10.36 12.96
N CYS A 474 0.94 -9.65 14.09
CA CYS A 474 2.14 -9.01 14.60
C CYS A 474 3.25 -10.01 14.96
N LEU A 475 2.90 -11.14 15.57
CA LEU A 475 3.87 -12.20 15.88
C LEU A 475 4.44 -12.81 14.60
N ILE A 476 3.62 -13.09 13.60
CA ILE A 476 4.07 -13.59 12.29
C ILE A 476 5.06 -12.60 11.64
N GLY A 477 4.71 -11.31 11.63
CA GLY A 477 5.58 -10.28 11.07
C GLY A 477 6.90 -10.15 11.83
N LEU A 478 6.88 -10.23 13.16
CA LEU A 478 8.07 -10.16 13.99
C LEU A 478 9.02 -11.32 13.71
N VAL A 479 8.50 -12.56 13.65
CA VAL A 479 9.32 -13.73 13.32
C VAL A 479 9.92 -13.61 11.93
N ALA A 480 9.15 -13.13 10.94
CA ALA A 480 9.66 -12.89 9.59
C ALA A 480 10.80 -11.85 9.56
N CYS A 481 10.68 -10.77 10.35
CA CYS A 481 11.70 -9.74 10.47
C CYS A 481 13.00 -10.32 11.07
N VAL A 482 12.89 -11.03 12.20
CA VAL A 482 14.04 -11.68 12.85
C VAL A 482 14.73 -12.68 11.91
N ALA A 483 13.96 -13.50 11.21
CA ALA A 483 14.49 -14.43 10.23
C ALA A 483 15.24 -13.73 9.08
N THR A 484 14.76 -12.56 8.64
CA THR A 484 15.45 -11.79 7.59
C THR A 484 16.75 -11.16 8.10
N ILE A 485 16.76 -10.68 9.35
CA ILE A 485 17.98 -10.14 9.97
C ILE A 485 19.04 -11.23 10.11
N ILE A 486 18.63 -12.43 10.53
CA ILE A 486 19.57 -13.57 10.65
C ILE A 486 20.19 -13.87 9.28
N ASP A 487 19.38 -13.95 8.21
CA ASP A 487 19.89 -14.19 6.85
C ASP A 487 20.85 -13.09 6.38
N ASP A 488 20.56 -11.82 6.69
CA ASP A 488 21.44 -10.69 6.30
C ASP A 488 22.79 -10.69 7.05
N VAL A 489 22.83 -11.26 8.27
CA VAL A 489 24.04 -11.34 9.10
C VAL A 489 24.85 -12.59 8.79
N THR A 490 24.20 -13.70 8.43
CA THR A 490 24.87 -15.01 8.21
C THR A 490 25.22 -15.28 6.75
N GLY A 491 24.63 -14.56 5.80
CA GLY A 491 24.87 -14.69 4.35
C GLY A 491 25.73 -13.57 3.83
#